data_ee695a0168a50c6b1e7bed8f93836cee
#
_entry.id   ee695a0168a50c6b1e7bed8f93836cee
#
_cell.length_a   1.000
_cell.length_b   1.000
_cell.length_c   1.000
_cell.angle_alpha   90.00
_cell.angle_beta   90.00
_cell.angle_gamma   90.00
#
_symmetry.space_group_name_H-M   'P 1'
#
loop_
_entity.id
_entity.type
_entity.pdbx_description
1 polymer ?
#
loop_
_entity_poly.entity_id
_entity_poly.type
_entity_poly.pdbx_seq_one_letter_code
_entity_poly.pdbx_strand_id
1 'polypeptide(L)'
;MSLTYYKIRKKSDPTQFRKADGTWNKSGKVYDTLGKLRTTITNWMNSYSDHHRQGLNDIEIVEYEVRVKEVKQLIDIVKPERVWDLLKR
;
A
#
# COMPACT_ATOMS: atom_id res chain seq x y z
N MET A 1 20.41 -4.81 -7.80
CA MET A 1 19.62 -5.06 -6.60
C MET A 1 18.29 -4.33 -6.68
N SER A 2 17.21 -4.98 -6.34
CA SER A 2 15.88 -4.37 -6.34
C SER A 2 15.20 -4.59 -4.99
N LEU A 3 14.37 -3.62 -4.59
CA LEU A 3 13.55 -3.70 -3.39
C LEU A 3 12.10 -3.54 -3.82
N THR A 4 11.23 -4.35 -3.25
CA THR A 4 9.80 -4.28 -3.51
C THR A 4 9.08 -3.86 -2.23
N TYR A 5 8.12 -2.95 -2.36
CA TYR A 5 7.28 -2.56 -1.24
C TYR A 5 5.87 -2.28 -1.74
N TYR A 6 4.94 -2.16 -0.82
CA TYR A 6 3.52 -2.05 -1.12
C TYR A 6 2.89 -0.92 -0.33
N LYS A 7 1.88 -0.30 -0.92
CA LYS A 7 1.04 0.70 -0.25
C LYS A 7 -0.42 0.44 -0.58
N ILE A 8 -1.29 0.91 0.29
CA ILE A 8 -2.73 0.87 0.07
C ILE A 8 -3.15 2.24 -0.44
N ARG A 9 -3.73 2.26 -1.63
CA ARG A 9 -4.14 3.49 -2.31
C ARG A 9 -5.66 3.54 -2.40
N LYS A 10 -6.21 4.75 -2.38
CA LYS A 10 -7.62 4.98 -2.55
C LYS A 10 -7.99 4.88 -4.03
N LYS A 11 -8.96 4.04 -4.38
CA LYS A 11 -9.38 3.89 -5.78
C LYS A 11 -9.95 5.18 -6.34
N SER A 12 -10.79 5.85 -5.56
CA SER A 12 -11.47 7.09 -5.99
C SER A 12 -10.53 8.29 -6.04
N ASP A 13 -9.38 8.22 -5.37
CA ASP A 13 -8.40 9.31 -5.38
C ASP A 13 -6.99 8.72 -5.31
N PRO A 14 -6.34 8.47 -6.47
CA PRO A 14 -5.02 7.84 -6.52
C PRO A 14 -3.89 8.65 -5.87
N THR A 15 -4.15 9.88 -5.45
CA THR A 15 -3.16 10.69 -4.72
C THR A 15 -3.15 10.41 -3.22
N GLN A 16 -4.10 9.62 -2.72
CA GLN A 16 -4.26 9.34 -1.30
C GLN A 16 -3.89 7.90 -0.97
N PHE A 17 -3.04 7.74 0.04
CA PHE A 17 -2.59 6.44 0.53
C PHE A 17 -3.02 6.25 1.99
N ARG A 18 -3.37 5.01 2.34
CA ARG A 18 -3.90 4.70 3.65
C ARG A 18 -2.79 4.52 4.68
N LYS A 19 -2.96 5.16 5.83
CA LYS A 19 -2.07 5.01 6.98
C LYS A 19 -2.50 3.82 7.84
N ALA A 20 -1.63 3.43 8.78
CA ALA A 20 -1.89 2.31 9.67
C ALA A 20 -3.15 2.49 10.52
N ASP A 21 -3.49 3.72 10.86
CA ASP A 21 -4.67 4.05 11.67
C ASP A 21 -5.96 4.15 10.87
N GLY A 22 -5.92 3.91 9.56
CA GLY A 22 -7.08 3.98 8.67
C GLY A 22 -7.35 5.33 8.07
N THR A 23 -6.58 6.37 8.42
CA THR A 23 -6.68 7.67 7.78
C THR A 23 -5.88 7.72 6.48
N TRP A 24 -6.03 8.79 5.73
CA TRP A 24 -5.44 8.95 4.40
C TRP A 24 -4.50 10.16 4.35
N ASN A 25 -3.42 10.02 3.61
CA ASN A 25 -2.54 11.14 3.26
C ASN A 25 -1.79 10.82 1.96
N LYS A 26 -0.90 11.71 1.55
CA LYS A 26 -0.14 11.55 0.30
C LYS A 26 0.97 10.50 0.42
N SER A 27 1.38 10.14 1.60
CA SER A 27 2.48 9.19 1.83
C SER A 27 1.99 7.79 2.18
N GLY A 28 1.03 7.67 3.08
CA GLY A 28 0.54 6.40 3.58
C GLY A 28 1.58 5.61 4.37
N LYS A 29 1.30 4.34 4.59
CA LYS A 29 2.23 3.40 5.21
C LYS A 29 2.85 2.50 4.17
N VAL A 30 4.14 2.23 4.30
CA VAL A 30 4.88 1.29 3.47
C VAL A 30 4.84 -0.10 4.11
N TYR A 31 4.53 -1.10 3.31
CA TYR A 31 4.58 -2.52 3.71
C TYR A 31 5.66 -3.21 2.88
N ASP A 32 6.54 -3.94 3.54
CA ASP A 32 7.64 -4.63 2.87
C ASP A 32 7.24 -6.00 2.31
N THR A 33 6.13 -6.57 2.77
CA THR A 33 5.60 -7.84 2.26
C THR A 33 4.09 -7.78 2.09
N LEU A 34 3.57 -8.57 1.15
CA LEU A 34 2.13 -8.73 0.97
C LEU A 34 1.47 -9.37 2.19
N GLY A 35 2.20 -10.27 2.89
CA GLY A 35 1.67 -10.90 4.10
C GLY A 35 1.34 -9.89 5.20
N LYS A 36 2.24 -8.95 5.45
CA LYS A 36 2.01 -7.90 6.45
C LYS A 36 0.83 -7.01 6.05
N LEU A 37 0.75 -6.66 4.79
CA LEU A 37 -0.35 -5.84 4.28
C LEU A 37 -1.69 -6.57 4.40
N ARG A 38 -1.74 -7.84 4.05
CA ARG A 38 -2.96 -8.67 4.17
C ARG A 38 -3.40 -8.78 5.62
N THR A 39 -2.47 -8.98 6.55
CA THR A 39 -2.76 -9.05 7.98
C THR A 39 -3.40 -7.75 8.45
N THR A 40 -2.85 -6.62 8.04
CA THR A 40 -3.40 -5.32 8.39
C THR A 40 -4.83 -5.14 7.86
N ILE A 41 -5.07 -5.49 6.60
CA ILE A 41 -6.43 -5.40 6.02
C ILE A 41 -7.39 -6.32 6.77
N THR A 42 -6.98 -7.54 7.08
CA THR A 42 -7.82 -8.48 7.83
C THR A 42 -8.17 -7.91 9.20
N ASN A 43 -7.21 -7.30 9.89
CA ASN A 43 -7.44 -6.67 11.18
C ASN A 43 -8.45 -5.52 11.08
N TRP A 44 -8.38 -4.71 10.03
CA TRP A 44 -9.35 -3.65 9.81
C TRP A 44 -10.75 -4.21 9.56
N MET A 45 -10.86 -5.26 8.75
CA MET A 45 -12.15 -5.91 8.44
C MET A 45 -12.81 -6.49 9.70
N ASN A 46 -12.02 -6.98 10.63
CA ASN A 46 -12.49 -7.59 11.88
C ASN A 46 -12.55 -6.61 13.05
N SER A 47 -12.22 -5.35 12.82
CA SER A 47 -12.22 -4.32 13.86
C SER A 47 -13.65 -3.94 14.26
N TYR A 48 -13.86 -3.68 15.54
CA TYR A 48 -15.12 -3.10 16.03
C TYR A 48 -15.21 -1.60 15.74
N SER A 49 -14.11 -0.97 15.37
CA SER A 49 -14.09 0.45 15.05
C SER A 49 -14.57 0.69 13.62
N ASP A 50 -15.62 1.48 13.46
CA ASP A 50 -16.08 1.90 12.13
C ASP A 50 -15.01 2.66 11.38
N HIS A 51 -14.16 3.37 12.09
CA HIS A 51 -13.03 4.11 11.52
C HIS A 51 -12.10 3.19 10.72
N HIS A 52 -11.80 2.01 11.25
CA HIS A 52 -10.94 1.04 10.56
C HIS A 52 -11.63 0.37 9.38
N ARG A 53 -12.94 0.12 9.48
CA ARG A 53 -13.71 -0.54 8.42
C ARG A 53 -14.13 0.41 7.31
N GLN A 54 -14.18 1.70 7.60
CA GLN A 54 -14.64 2.70 6.65
C GLN A 54 -13.69 2.79 5.46
N GLY A 55 -14.26 2.80 4.27
CA GLY A 55 -13.47 2.95 3.05
C GLY A 55 -12.75 1.71 2.56
N LEU A 56 -12.94 0.54 3.20
CA LEU A 56 -12.28 -0.69 2.77
C LEU A 56 -12.72 -1.17 1.37
N ASN A 57 -13.89 -0.75 0.92
CA ASN A 57 -14.36 -1.06 -0.43
C ASN A 57 -13.73 -0.14 -1.50
N ASP A 58 -12.97 0.86 -1.10
CA ASP A 58 -12.37 1.85 -1.99
C ASP A 58 -10.84 1.79 -1.92
N ILE A 59 -10.28 0.61 -1.65
CA ILE A 59 -8.84 0.43 -1.58
C ILE A 59 -8.33 -0.45 -2.71
N GLU A 60 -7.10 -0.16 -3.11
CA GLU A 60 -6.32 -1.01 -4.00
C GLU A 60 -4.89 -1.08 -3.50
N ILE A 61 -4.18 -2.13 -3.88
CA ILE A 61 -2.81 -2.34 -3.46
C ILE A 61 -1.89 -2.00 -4.61
N VAL A 62 -0.91 -1.15 -4.33
CA VAL A 62 0.08 -0.73 -5.31
C VAL A 62 1.42 -1.33 -4.93
N GLU A 63 2.00 -2.07 -5.87
CA GLU A 63 3.34 -2.64 -5.73
C GLU A 63 4.34 -1.72 -6.41
N TYR A 64 5.39 -1.38 -5.67
CA TYR A 64 6.50 -0.58 -6.18
C TYR A 64 7.77 -1.42 -6.19
N GLU A 65 8.54 -1.28 -7.26
CA GLU A 65 9.87 -1.84 -7.34
C GLU A 65 10.87 -0.71 -7.43
N VAL A 66 11.82 -0.69 -6.49
CA VAL A 66 12.90 0.30 -6.46
C VAL A 66 14.17 -0.41 -6.87
N ARG A 67 14.86 0.11 -7.87
CA ARG A 67 16.14 -0.43 -8.32
C ARG A 67 17.28 0.47 -7.90
N VAL A 68 18.36 -0.16 -7.45
CA VAL A 68 19.61 0.53 -7.14
C VAL A 68 20.51 0.42 -8.38
N LYS A 69 20.83 1.55 -8.99
CA LYS A 69 21.59 1.57 -10.23
C LYS A 69 23.10 1.39 -9.99
N GLU A 70 23.63 1.99 -8.94
CA GLU A 70 25.03 1.91 -8.58
C GLU A 70 25.22 1.84 -7.08
N VAL A 71 26.32 1.21 -6.65
CA VAL A 71 26.64 1.06 -5.22
C VAL A 71 26.86 2.43 -4.53
N LYS A 72 27.28 3.43 -5.30
CA LYS A 72 27.57 4.78 -4.77
C LYS A 72 26.43 5.77 -4.95
N GLN A 73 25.47 5.48 -5.81
CA GLN A 73 24.33 6.36 -6.06
C GLN A 73 23.05 5.55 -5.98
N LEU A 74 22.27 5.89 -4.99
CA LEU A 74 20.90 5.39 -4.89
C LEU A 74 20.05 6.27 -5.79
N ILE A 75 19.79 5.79 -7.00
CA ILE A 75 18.78 6.39 -7.86
C ILE A 75 17.54 5.55 -7.69
N ASP A 76 16.56 6.12 -7.04
CA ASP A 76 15.26 5.49 -6.88
C ASP A 76 14.54 5.54 -8.22
N ILE A 77 14.68 4.47 -8.99
CA ILE A 77 13.85 4.31 -10.19
C ILE A 77 12.66 3.49 -9.76
N VAL A 78 11.53 4.14 -9.60
CA VAL A 78 10.27 3.47 -9.32
C VAL A 78 9.72 2.93 -10.65
N LYS A 79 9.64 1.61 -10.75
CA LYS A 79 9.12 0.93 -11.92
C LYS A 79 7.59 1.04 -11.98
N PRO A 80 6.99 0.68 -13.13
CA PRO A 80 5.53 0.72 -13.27
C PRO A 80 4.82 -0.01 -12.13
N GLU A 81 3.78 0.61 -11.65
CA GLU A 81 2.95 0.09 -10.59
C GLU A 81 2.24 -1.19 -11.04
N ARG A 82 2.21 -2.16 -10.14
CA ARG A 82 1.26 -3.26 -10.24
C ARG A 82 0.16 -2.99 -9.23
N VAL A 83 -1.08 -2.98 -9.70
CA VAL A 83 -2.23 -2.67 -8.87
C VAL A 83 -3.05 -3.92 -8.63
N TRP A 84 -3.35 -4.20 -7.36
CA TRP A 84 -4.09 -5.39 -6.95
C TRP A 84 -5.27 -4.99 -6.08
N ASP A 85 -6.40 -5.64 -6.31
CA ASP A 85 -7.59 -5.47 -5.48
C ASP A 85 -7.79 -6.76 -4.68
N LEU A 86 -7.36 -6.77 -3.42
CA LEU A 86 -7.45 -7.94 -2.55
C LEU A 86 -8.85 -8.22 -2.05
N LEU A 87 -9.76 -7.26 -2.13
CA LEU A 87 -11.15 -7.43 -1.69
C LEU A 87 -12.03 -7.98 -2.79
N LYS A 88 -11.58 -7.87 -4.03
CA LYS A 88 -12.31 -8.36 -5.18
C LYS A 88 -11.87 -9.78 -5.49
N ARG A 89 -12.79 -10.70 -5.46
CA ARG A 89 -12.54 -12.12 -5.73
C ARG A 89 -13.24 -12.56 -6.99
#